data_dc0a054833ca6633ee78979e5e296eb3
#
_entry.id   dc0a054833ca6633ee78979e5e296eb3
#
_cell.length_a   1.000
_cell.length_b   1.000
_cell.length_c   1.000
_cell.angle_alpha   90.00
_cell.angle_beta   90.00
_cell.angle_gamma   90.00
#
_symmetry.space_group_name_H-M   'P 1'
#
loop_
_entity.id
_entity.type
_entity.pdbx_description
1 polymer ?
#
loop_
_entity_poly.entity_id
_entity_poly.type
_entity_poly.pdbx_seq_one_letter_code
_entity_poly.pdbx_strand_id
1 'polypeptide(L)'
;MAYAQDGNTIRDSLKWAITILKKSEIEFPEIDADTLLIYVLSCDRTRLYTNQDNIIDEADICKYKKLIYKRASHVPLQYITGCVEFMSLDFTVDERVLIPRPETEILVETILDKAQGNILPDKCVIIMEIGTGSGNIAVSLAKNLS
;
A
#
# COMPACT_ATOMS: atom_id res chain seq x y z
N MET A 1 26.16 -10.00 -21.06
CA MET A 1 25.86 -8.58 -20.86
C MET A 1 26.31 -8.23 -19.46
N ALA A 2 27.27 -7.34 -19.30
CA ALA A 2 27.84 -6.96 -18.03
C ALA A 2 26.79 -6.25 -17.18
N TYR A 3 26.43 -6.85 -16.06
CA TYR A 3 25.73 -6.14 -15.00
C TYR A 3 26.76 -5.12 -14.45
N ALA A 4 26.53 -3.85 -14.69
CA ALA A 4 27.23 -2.82 -13.96
C ALA A 4 27.11 -3.17 -12.46
N GLN A 5 28.22 -3.07 -11.73
CA GLN A 5 28.23 -3.13 -10.28
C GLN A 5 27.50 -1.88 -9.79
N ASP A 6 26.16 -1.95 -9.77
CA ASP A 6 25.36 -0.94 -9.11
C ASP A 6 25.73 -1.04 -7.62
N GLY A 7 26.18 0.06 -7.05
CA GLY A 7 26.53 0.11 -5.63
C GLY A 7 25.32 -0.37 -4.81
N ASN A 8 25.60 -1.14 -3.75
CA ASN A 8 24.55 -1.70 -2.89
C ASN A 8 23.95 -0.65 -1.92
N THR A 9 24.01 0.63 -2.26
CA THR A 9 23.43 1.68 -1.43
C THR A 9 21.92 1.84 -1.66
N ILE A 10 21.23 2.41 -0.67
CA ILE A 10 19.81 2.78 -0.80
C ILE A 10 19.61 3.66 -2.04
N ARG A 11 20.46 4.69 -2.21
CA ARG A 11 20.43 5.60 -3.36
C ARG A 11 20.52 4.90 -4.70
N ASP A 12 21.48 3.98 -4.85
CA ASP A 12 21.71 3.29 -6.11
C ASP A 12 20.58 2.31 -6.41
N SER A 13 20.08 1.63 -5.39
CA SER A 13 18.94 0.73 -5.49
C SER A 13 17.66 1.45 -5.92
N LEU A 14 17.39 2.64 -5.38
CA LEU A 14 16.26 3.49 -5.80
C LEU A 14 16.40 3.95 -7.25
N LYS A 15 17.57 4.48 -7.65
CA LYS A 15 17.82 4.91 -9.03
C LYS A 15 17.61 3.77 -10.03
N TRP A 16 18.13 2.58 -9.69
CA TRP A 16 17.93 1.39 -10.52
C TRP A 16 16.46 1.03 -10.64
N ALA A 17 15.72 0.97 -9.52
CA ALA A 17 14.30 0.62 -9.50
C ALA A 17 13.45 1.60 -10.30
N ILE A 18 13.65 2.91 -10.10
CA ILE A 18 12.96 3.97 -10.85
C ILE A 18 13.20 3.81 -12.35
N THR A 19 14.44 3.48 -12.75
CA THR A 19 14.77 3.28 -14.18
C THR A 19 14.00 2.10 -14.77
N ILE A 20 13.88 0.98 -14.03
CA ILE A 20 13.11 -0.20 -14.46
C ILE A 20 11.62 0.13 -14.56
N LEU A 21 11.05 0.75 -13.53
CA LEU A 21 9.62 1.08 -13.49
C LEU A 21 9.23 2.10 -14.57
N LYS A 22 10.08 3.09 -14.86
CA LYS A 22 9.89 4.03 -15.97
C LYS A 22 9.88 3.34 -17.34
N LYS A 23 10.78 2.40 -17.55
CA LYS A 23 10.81 1.60 -18.80
C LYS A 23 9.57 0.74 -18.98
N SER A 24 8.91 0.37 -17.89
CA SER A 24 7.66 -0.40 -17.88
C SER A 24 6.41 0.49 -17.81
N GLU A 25 6.55 1.78 -18.08
CA GLU A 25 5.44 2.76 -18.12
C GLU A 25 4.58 2.78 -16.84
N ILE A 26 5.21 2.55 -15.68
CA ILE A 26 4.54 2.71 -14.39
C ILE A 26 4.32 4.20 -14.12
N GLU A 27 3.10 4.57 -13.74
CA GLU A 27 2.65 5.97 -13.62
C GLU A 27 3.41 6.75 -12.55
N PHE A 28 3.68 6.15 -11.38
CA PHE A 28 4.35 6.78 -10.25
C PHE A 28 5.60 5.99 -9.82
N PRO A 29 6.64 5.90 -10.67
CA PRO A 29 7.76 4.98 -10.47
C PRO A 29 8.60 5.32 -9.24
N GLU A 30 8.72 6.61 -8.87
CA GLU A 30 9.43 7.05 -7.68
C GLU A 30 8.71 6.62 -6.39
N ILE A 31 7.39 6.80 -6.34
CA ILE A 31 6.56 6.42 -5.19
C ILE A 31 6.58 4.91 -4.99
N ASP A 32 6.43 4.15 -6.08
CA ASP A 32 6.42 2.70 -6.03
C ASP A 32 7.78 2.13 -5.61
N ALA A 33 8.88 2.69 -6.13
CA ALA A 33 10.24 2.31 -5.73
C ALA A 33 10.49 2.56 -4.24
N ASP A 34 10.14 3.75 -3.74
CA ASP A 34 10.25 4.11 -2.32
C ASP A 34 9.45 3.13 -1.45
N THR A 35 8.17 2.94 -1.78
CA THR A 35 7.26 2.10 -0.99
C THR A 35 7.74 0.66 -0.90
N LEU A 36 8.21 0.09 -2.00
CA LEU A 36 8.73 -1.28 -2.01
C LEU A 36 10.05 -1.40 -1.25
N LEU A 37 10.91 -0.37 -1.27
CA LEU A 37 12.15 -0.42 -0.48
C LEU A 37 11.88 -0.23 1.01
N ILE A 38 10.97 0.66 1.39
CA ILE A 38 10.47 0.82 2.76
C ILE A 38 9.91 -0.50 3.30
N TYR A 39 9.10 -1.18 2.48
CA TYR A 39 8.54 -2.49 2.81
C TYR A 39 9.62 -3.56 3.05
N VAL A 40 10.66 -3.59 2.20
CA VAL A 40 11.76 -4.57 2.34
C VAL A 40 12.60 -4.28 3.57
N LEU A 41 12.95 -3.02 3.81
CA LEU A 41 13.82 -2.60 4.93
C LEU A 41 13.08 -2.43 6.25
N SER A 42 11.73 -2.54 6.25
CA SER A 42 10.89 -2.31 7.43
C SER A 42 11.24 -0.99 8.13
N CYS A 43 11.38 0.08 7.36
CA CYS A 43 11.72 1.41 7.85
C CYS A 43 10.66 2.43 7.45
N ASP A 44 10.76 3.65 7.99
CA ASP A 44 9.94 4.77 7.55
C ASP A 44 10.61 5.56 6.40
N ARG A 45 9.84 6.45 5.77
CA ARG A 45 10.31 7.28 4.65
C ARG A 45 11.44 8.23 5.06
N THR A 46 11.39 8.76 6.27
CA THR A 46 12.43 9.66 6.80
C THR A 46 13.76 8.92 6.87
N ARG A 47 13.77 7.72 7.44
CA ARG A 47 14.96 6.87 7.56
C ARG A 47 15.52 6.48 6.19
N LEU A 48 14.66 6.20 5.20
CA LEU A 48 15.08 5.89 3.84
C LEU A 48 15.89 7.05 3.24
N TYR A 49 15.41 8.30 3.39
CA TYR A 49 16.06 9.47 2.77
C TYR A 49 17.23 10.04 3.56
N THR A 50 17.26 9.85 4.88
CA THR A 50 18.41 10.29 5.71
C THR A 50 19.61 9.35 5.58
N ASN A 51 19.40 8.09 5.22
CA ASN A 51 20.43 7.05 5.17
C ASN A 51 20.76 6.57 3.75
N GLN A 52 20.64 7.42 2.76
CA GLN A 52 20.78 7.05 1.33
C GLN A 52 22.12 6.41 0.96
N ASP A 53 23.18 6.71 1.71
CA ASP A 53 24.52 6.17 1.46
C ASP A 53 24.78 4.86 2.23
N ASN A 54 23.81 4.38 3.03
CA ASN A 54 23.92 3.09 3.70
C ASN A 54 23.82 1.95 2.70
N ILE A 55 24.65 0.92 2.96
CA ILE A 55 24.67 -0.32 2.20
C ILE A 55 23.49 -1.18 2.65
N ILE A 56 22.77 -1.73 1.68
CA ILE A 56 21.70 -2.72 1.88
C ILE A 56 22.35 -4.11 1.77
N ASP A 57 21.91 -5.05 2.60
CA ASP A 57 22.41 -6.41 2.50
C ASP A 57 21.93 -7.11 1.22
N GLU A 58 22.64 -8.16 0.82
CA GLU A 58 22.39 -8.86 -0.45
C GLU A 58 21.03 -9.55 -0.46
N ALA A 59 20.55 -10.04 0.68
CA ALA A 59 19.24 -10.70 0.79
C ALA A 59 18.11 -9.71 0.55
N ASP A 60 18.18 -8.53 1.14
CA ASP A 60 17.19 -7.45 0.96
C ASP A 60 17.25 -6.88 -0.45
N ILE A 61 18.44 -6.71 -1.05
CA ILE A 61 18.56 -6.32 -2.46
C ILE A 61 17.89 -7.34 -3.36
N CYS A 62 18.12 -8.64 -3.13
CA CYS A 62 17.51 -9.70 -3.92
C CYS A 62 15.99 -9.69 -3.80
N LYS A 63 15.47 -9.50 -2.57
CA LYS A 63 14.03 -9.36 -2.30
C LYS A 63 13.47 -8.13 -3.00
N TYR A 64 14.10 -6.97 -2.87
CA TYR A 64 13.69 -5.73 -3.50
C TYR A 64 13.60 -5.86 -5.03
N LYS A 65 14.65 -6.40 -5.66
CA LYS A 65 14.67 -6.62 -7.11
C LYS A 65 13.48 -7.48 -7.58
N LYS A 66 13.16 -8.56 -6.86
CA LYS A 66 11.99 -9.41 -7.17
C LYS A 66 10.68 -8.62 -7.13
N LEU A 67 10.49 -7.75 -6.12
CA LEU A 67 9.29 -6.93 -5.99
C LEU A 67 9.20 -5.88 -7.09
N ILE A 68 10.31 -5.23 -7.45
CA ILE A 68 10.37 -4.27 -8.56
C ILE A 68 10.00 -4.94 -9.89
N TYR A 69 10.52 -6.13 -10.19
CA TYR A 69 10.12 -6.83 -11.41
C TYR A 69 8.65 -7.25 -11.40
N LYS A 70 8.12 -7.66 -10.24
CA LYS A 70 6.69 -7.95 -10.08
C LYS A 70 5.85 -6.69 -10.34
N ARG A 71 6.28 -5.52 -9.83
CA ARG A 71 5.60 -4.24 -10.10
C ARG A 71 5.72 -3.82 -11.57
N ALA A 72 6.90 -4.00 -12.17
CA ALA A 72 7.16 -3.75 -13.59
C ALA A 72 6.30 -4.62 -14.53
N SER A 73 5.79 -5.76 -14.05
CA SER A 73 4.78 -6.57 -14.75
C SER A 73 3.34 -6.08 -14.50
N HIS A 74 3.15 -4.85 -14.04
CA HIS A 74 1.87 -4.20 -13.74
C HIS A 74 1.04 -4.83 -12.62
N VAL A 75 1.63 -5.68 -11.76
CA VAL A 75 0.95 -6.14 -10.54
C VAL A 75 0.73 -4.94 -9.62
N PRO A 76 -0.48 -4.69 -9.12
CA PRO A 76 -0.76 -3.60 -8.20
C PRO A 76 0.15 -3.61 -6.97
N LEU A 77 0.60 -2.41 -6.56
CA LEU A 77 1.50 -2.24 -5.41
C LEU A 77 0.95 -2.88 -4.15
N GLN A 78 -0.35 -2.71 -3.90
CA GLN A 78 -1.05 -3.24 -2.74
C GLN A 78 -1.08 -4.78 -2.71
N TYR A 79 -1.16 -5.45 -3.86
CA TYR A 79 -1.04 -6.90 -3.92
C TYR A 79 0.39 -7.40 -3.71
N ILE A 80 1.39 -6.55 -4.01
CA ILE A 80 2.80 -6.87 -3.75
C ILE A 80 3.12 -6.75 -2.26
N THR A 81 2.63 -5.69 -1.61
CA THR A 81 2.84 -5.43 -0.19
C THR A 81 1.87 -6.22 0.70
N GLY A 82 0.74 -6.66 0.13
CA GLY A 82 -0.31 -7.39 0.85
C GLY A 82 -1.19 -6.51 1.74
N CYS A 83 -1.07 -5.19 1.64
CA CYS A 83 -1.75 -4.25 2.53
C CYS A 83 -2.23 -3.02 1.78
N VAL A 84 -3.35 -2.45 2.24
CA VAL A 84 -3.88 -1.14 1.83
C VAL A 84 -4.46 -0.43 3.03
N GLU A 85 -4.18 0.86 3.16
CA GLU A 85 -4.85 1.73 4.13
C GLU A 85 -6.23 2.15 3.58
N PHE A 86 -7.26 2.11 4.45
CA PHE A 86 -8.60 2.58 4.17
C PHE A 86 -9.24 3.07 5.48
N MET A 87 -9.76 4.30 5.52
CA MET A 87 -10.30 4.92 6.74
C MET A 87 -9.31 4.87 7.93
N SER A 88 -8.02 5.10 7.67
CA SER A 88 -6.92 5.00 8.66
C SER A 88 -6.79 3.63 9.31
N LEU A 89 -7.24 2.57 8.64
CA LEU A 89 -7.09 1.17 9.05
C LEU A 89 -6.34 0.39 7.97
N ASP A 90 -5.47 -0.52 8.40
CA ASP A 90 -4.76 -1.42 7.49
C ASP A 90 -5.60 -2.65 7.17
N PHE A 91 -5.83 -2.90 5.88
CA PHE A 91 -6.53 -4.08 5.37
C PHE A 91 -5.59 -4.98 4.59
N THR A 92 -5.62 -6.27 4.90
CA THR A 92 -4.91 -7.28 4.10
C THR A 92 -5.63 -7.50 2.78
N VAL A 93 -4.89 -7.42 1.68
CA VAL A 93 -5.42 -7.62 0.32
C VAL A 93 -4.50 -8.51 -0.50
N ASP A 94 -5.10 -9.30 -1.38
CA ASP A 94 -4.44 -10.07 -2.44
C ASP A 94 -5.35 -10.14 -3.67
N GLU A 95 -4.92 -10.88 -4.71
CA GLU A 95 -5.66 -11.00 -5.99
C GLU A 95 -7.09 -11.57 -5.86
N ARG A 96 -7.48 -12.11 -4.71
CA ARG A 96 -8.83 -12.66 -4.45
C ARG A 96 -9.85 -11.60 -4.08
N VAL A 97 -9.41 -10.39 -3.72
CA VAL A 97 -10.29 -9.29 -3.32
C VAL A 97 -9.97 -8.03 -4.12
N LEU A 98 -10.98 -7.20 -4.36
CA LEU A 98 -10.78 -5.87 -4.94
C LEU A 98 -10.03 -4.99 -3.94
N ILE A 99 -9.00 -4.29 -4.41
CA ILE A 99 -8.31 -3.27 -3.61
C ILE A 99 -9.32 -2.15 -3.29
N PRO A 100 -9.54 -1.85 -1.99
CA PRO A 100 -10.37 -0.72 -1.58
C PRO A 100 -10.01 0.56 -2.33
N ARG A 101 -11.02 1.26 -2.84
CA ARG A 101 -10.84 2.51 -3.57
C ARG A 101 -11.01 3.69 -2.64
N PRO A 102 -10.18 4.75 -2.75
CA PRO A 102 -10.28 5.95 -1.91
C PRO A 102 -11.68 6.59 -1.96
N GLU A 103 -12.33 6.58 -3.13
CA GLU A 103 -13.68 7.13 -3.30
C GLU A 103 -14.73 6.40 -2.44
N THR A 104 -14.47 5.17 -2.03
CA THR A 104 -15.35 4.39 -1.15
C THR A 104 -15.32 4.91 0.28
N GLU A 105 -14.29 5.66 0.69
CA GLU A 105 -14.24 6.32 2.00
C GLU A 105 -15.37 7.33 2.15
N ILE A 106 -15.72 8.07 1.09
CA ILE A 106 -16.84 9.03 1.05
C ILE A 106 -18.17 8.32 1.38
N LEU A 107 -18.34 7.08 0.92
CA LEU A 107 -19.54 6.29 1.26
C LEU A 107 -19.58 6.00 2.77
N VAL A 108 -18.46 5.57 3.35
CA VAL A 108 -18.36 5.28 4.79
C VAL A 108 -18.64 6.54 5.61
N GLU A 109 -18.01 7.66 5.27
CA GLU A 109 -18.22 8.96 5.93
C GLU A 109 -19.71 9.38 5.86
N THR A 110 -20.33 9.25 4.69
CA THR A 110 -21.77 9.58 4.51
C THR A 110 -22.66 8.72 5.39
N ILE A 111 -22.34 7.44 5.57
CA ILE A 111 -23.11 6.53 6.44
C ILE A 111 -22.91 6.92 7.90
N LEU A 112 -21.67 7.23 8.31
CA LEU A 112 -21.34 7.66 9.67
C LEU A 112 -22.10 8.94 10.04
N ASP A 113 -22.09 9.95 9.17
CA ASP A 113 -22.81 11.21 9.38
C ASP A 113 -24.32 10.98 9.56
N LYS A 114 -24.90 10.16 8.70
CA LYS A 114 -26.34 9.82 8.80
C LYS A 114 -26.66 9.02 10.04
N ALA A 115 -25.80 8.10 10.44
CA ALA A 115 -26.00 7.31 11.64
C ALA A 115 -25.92 8.19 12.88
N GLN A 116 -24.91 9.04 13.01
CA GLN A 116 -24.76 9.97 14.15
C GLN A 116 -25.93 10.96 14.28
N GLY A 117 -26.47 11.43 13.15
CA GLY A 117 -27.61 12.34 13.15
C GLY A 117 -28.97 11.69 13.48
N ASN A 118 -29.07 10.34 13.39
CA ASN A 118 -30.33 9.60 13.55
C ASN A 118 -30.32 8.57 14.68
N ILE A 119 -29.20 8.37 15.35
CA ILE A 119 -29.12 7.45 16.48
C ILE A 119 -29.75 8.09 17.70
N LEU A 120 -30.99 7.69 18.02
CA LEU A 120 -31.56 7.94 19.34
C LEU A 120 -30.85 7.04 20.36
N PRO A 121 -30.65 7.50 21.61
CA PRO A 121 -29.80 6.84 22.62
C PRO A 121 -30.07 5.37 22.89
N ASP A 122 -31.23 4.84 22.52
CA ASP A 122 -31.64 3.45 22.77
C ASP A 122 -31.94 2.65 21.50
N LYS A 123 -31.51 3.11 20.31
CA LYS A 123 -31.77 2.39 19.05
C LYS A 123 -30.52 1.70 18.51
N CYS A 124 -30.64 0.39 18.31
CA CYS A 124 -29.65 -0.38 17.55
C CYS A 124 -29.75 -0.06 16.05
N VAL A 125 -28.62 0.25 15.42
CA VAL A 125 -28.52 0.41 13.97
C VAL A 125 -28.11 -0.92 13.37
N ILE A 126 -28.91 -1.43 12.43
CA ILE A 126 -28.59 -2.64 11.67
C ILE A 126 -28.14 -2.20 10.27
N ILE A 127 -26.94 -2.60 9.90
CA ILE A 127 -26.35 -2.34 8.57
C ILE A 127 -26.15 -3.66 7.86
N MET A 128 -26.60 -3.74 6.60
CA MET A 128 -26.39 -4.89 5.74
C MET A 128 -25.47 -4.46 4.58
N GLU A 129 -24.39 -5.19 4.38
CA GLU A 129 -23.45 -5.03 3.28
C GLU A 129 -23.52 -6.22 2.33
N ILE A 130 -23.56 -5.97 1.03
CA ILE A 130 -23.53 -6.99 -0.03
C ILE A 130 -22.24 -6.80 -0.82
N GLY A 131 -21.48 -7.91 -1.02
CA GLY A 131 -20.22 -7.84 -1.74
C GLY A 131 -19.07 -7.28 -0.89
N THR A 132 -18.95 -7.73 0.32
CA THR A 132 -18.04 -7.24 1.37
C THR A 132 -16.56 -7.11 0.96
N GLY A 133 -16.08 -7.92 0.01
CA GLY A 133 -14.68 -7.87 -0.46
C GLY A 133 -13.68 -8.10 0.68
N SER A 134 -12.82 -7.12 0.95
CA SER A 134 -11.86 -7.15 2.06
C SER A 134 -12.49 -6.88 3.44
N GLY A 135 -13.77 -6.56 3.49
CA GLY A 135 -14.46 -6.16 4.73
C GLY A 135 -14.22 -4.68 5.10
N ASN A 136 -13.61 -3.90 4.23
CA ASN A 136 -13.19 -2.54 4.54
C ASN A 136 -14.34 -1.62 4.96
N ILE A 137 -15.52 -1.71 4.33
CA ILE A 137 -16.68 -0.88 4.70
C ILE A 137 -17.25 -1.34 6.06
N ALA A 138 -17.56 -2.64 6.21
CA ALA A 138 -18.14 -3.17 7.44
C ALA A 138 -17.24 -2.90 8.67
N VAL A 139 -15.94 -3.18 8.56
CA VAL A 139 -14.99 -2.99 9.66
C VAL A 139 -14.85 -1.51 10.01
N SER A 140 -14.75 -0.63 9.00
CA SER A 140 -14.65 0.81 9.23
C SER A 140 -15.90 1.38 9.89
N LEU A 141 -17.09 0.95 9.46
CA LEU A 141 -18.35 1.35 10.10
C LEU A 141 -18.44 0.83 11.54
N ALA A 142 -18.12 -0.45 11.78
CA ALA A 142 -18.16 -1.03 13.12
C ALA A 142 -17.23 -0.31 14.10
N LYS A 143 -16.02 0.06 13.64
CA LYS A 143 -15.03 0.77 14.46
C LYS A 143 -15.45 2.20 14.82
N ASN A 144 -16.17 2.90 13.93
CA ASN A 144 -16.52 4.30 14.11
C ASN A 144 -17.94 4.50 14.68
N LEU A 145 -18.77 3.47 14.76
CA LEU A 145 -20.11 3.51 15.36
C LEU A 145 -20.18 2.86 16.77
N SER A 146 -19.05 2.35 17.26
CA SER A 146 -18.93 1.71 18.60
C SER A 146 -18.69 2.75 19.70
#